data_00a38a35c2db22f4aa604dde3c78e948
#
_entry.id   00a38a35c2db22f4aa604dde3c78e948
#
_cell.length_a   1.000
_cell.length_b   1.000
_cell.length_c   1.000
_cell.angle_alpha   90.00
_cell.angle_beta   90.00
_cell.angle_gamma   90.00
#
_symmetry.space_group_name_H-M   'P 1'
#
loop_
_entity.id
_entity.type
_entity.pdbx_description
1 polymer ?
#
loop_
_entity_poly.entity_id
_entity_poly.type
_entity_poly.pdbx_seq_one_letter_code
_entity_poly.pdbx_strand_id
1 'polypeptide(L)'
;MPRIFFSCPLMAFAVFLMSINLGQARSFNNDFETGDLTDWKMDDTENNAFEFQPTWGDNPTARNRGQPSKHQGDWWIGTYEKYQGPIKGKKLKQKPGGTQGDGPQGQITSIKFTIVGATMNFLIGGGNHPWKDEPMPCCGNLKIDGKVVLTATGNATETMTREEWDVAKYKGKTAQIEVLDKHSGGWGHPNFDDIHQADARGKNIPWDRILTVDARGKLAATWAQMKKYY
;
A
#
# COMPACT_ATOMS: atom_id res chain seq x y z
N MET A 1 52.86 51.10 44.43
CA MET A 1 52.41 49.70 44.33
C MET A 1 51.32 49.59 43.28
N PRO A 2 51.56 49.02 42.11
CA PRO A 2 50.54 48.90 41.10
C PRO A 2 49.73 47.58 41.29
N ARG A 3 48.39 47.68 41.25
CA ARG A 3 47.48 46.55 41.33
C ARG A 3 47.34 45.95 39.94
N ILE A 4 47.71 44.68 39.80
CA ILE A 4 47.53 43.90 38.59
C ILE A 4 46.10 43.26 38.57
N PHE A 5 45.28 43.66 37.65
CA PHE A 5 43.98 43.02 37.40
C PHE A 5 44.18 41.85 36.43
N PHE A 6 43.94 40.62 36.91
CA PHE A 6 43.83 39.43 36.04
C PHE A 6 42.43 39.38 35.44
N SER A 7 42.35 39.57 34.15
CA SER A 7 41.15 39.33 33.35
C SER A 7 41.08 37.83 33.01
N CYS A 8 40.06 37.16 33.51
CA CYS A 8 39.78 35.79 33.16
C CYS A 8 38.87 35.77 31.93
N PRO A 9 39.25 35.13 30.81
CA PRO A 9 38.34 35.03 29.65
C PRO A 9 37.30 33.97 29.92
N LEU A 10 36.02 34.37 29.89
CA LEU A 10 34.86 33.48 29.91
C LEU A 10 34.81 32.75 28.58
N MET A 11 35.15 31.45 28.55
CA MET A 11 34.91 30.59 27.39
C MET A 11 33.42 30.27 27.32
N ALA A 12 32.73 30.90 26.36
CA ALA A 12 31.35 30.54 26.02
C ALA A 12 31.36 29.21 25.26
N PHE A 13 30.90 28.13 25.89
CA PHE A 13 30.62 26.86 25.22
C PHE A 13 29.32 27.02 24.45
N ALA A 14 29.40 27.15 23.13
CA ALA A 14 28.25 27.07 22.23
C ALA A 14 27.83 25.62 22.14
N VAL A 15 26.76 25.25 22.83
CA VAL A 15 26.08 23.94 22.64
C VAL A 15 25.34 23.98 21.32
N PHE A 16 25.90 23.34 20.32
CA PHE A 16 25.24 23.12 19.01
C PHE A 16 24.17 22.02 19.19
N LEU A 17 22.92 22.43 19.46
CA LEU A 17 21.77 21.51 19.41
C LEU A 17 21.57 21.08 17.95
N MET A 18 22.16 19.95 17.56
CA MET A 18 21.74 19.24 16.35
C MET A 18 20.29 18.77 16.56
N SER A 19 19.33 19.44 15.96
CA SER A 19 17.98 18.93 15.80
C SER A 19 18.04 17.69 14.91
N ILE A 20 18.03 16.52 15.54
CA ILE A 20 17.80 15.26 14.83
C ILE A 20 16.35 15.30 14.38
N ASN A 21 16.12 15.64 13.12
CA ASN A 21 14.84 15.36 12.48
C ASN A 21 14.70 13.83 12.48
N LEU A 22 14.03 13.30 13.48
CA LEU A 22 13.46 11.96 13.43
C LEU A 22 12.40 12.02 12.32
N GLY A 23 12.81 11.68 11.11
CA GLY A 23 11.86 11.48 10.01
C GLY A 23 10.75 10.58 10.55
N GLN A 24 9.53 11.10 10.64
CA GLN A 24 8.37 10.30 10.97
C GLN A 24 8.38 9.13 9.99
N ALA A 25 8.44 7.90 10.52
CA ALA A 25 8.32 6.72 9.68
C ALA A 25 6.98 6.83 8.95
N ARG A 26 7.04 7.06 7.64
CA ARG A 26 5.86 7.20 6.81
C ARG A 26 5.12 5.86 6.80
N SER A 27 3.84 5.87 7.08
CA SER A 27 2.99 4.69 6.92
C SER A 27 2.94 4.27 5.46
N PHE A 28 2.88 2.98 5.19
CA PHE A 28 2.60 2.43 3.87
C PHE A 28 1.17 2.82 3.45
N ASN A 29 0.98 3.18 2.19
CA ASN A 29 -0.34 3.45 1.61
C ASN A 29 -1.06 2.11 1.32
N ASN A 30 -1.47 1.45 2.38
CA ASN A 30 -2.05 0.10 2.37
C ASN A 30 -3.56 0.08 2.10
N ASP A 31 -4.20 1.24 2.23
CA ASP A 31 -5.63 1.47 2.16
C ASP A 31 -6.00 2.51 1.08
N PHE A 32 -5.02 2.94 0.29
CA PHE A 32 -5.15 3.93 -0.79
C PHE A 32 -5.68 5.31 -0.37
N GLU A 33 -5.80 5.59 0.92
CA GLU A 33 -6.36 6.84 1.45
C GLU A 33 -5.50 8.08 1.20
N THR A 34 -4.32 7.92 0.59
CA THR A 34 -3.56 9.06 0.01
C THR A 34 -4.23 9.62 -1.25
N GLY A 35 -5.17 8.91 -1.84
CA GLY A 35 -5.86 9.28 -3.09
C GLY A 35 -4.96 9.16 -4.32
N ASP A 36 -3.88 8.40 -4.22
CA ASP A 36 -2.95 8.10 -5.32
C ASP A 36 -2.28 6.73 -5.12
N LEU A 37 -1.45 6.32 -6.08
CA LEU A 37 -0.67 5.09 -6.02
C LEU A 37 0.69 5.27 -5.32
N THR A 38 0.80 6.19 -4.37
CA THR A 38 1.99 6.30 -3.52
C THR A 38 2.30 4.94 -2.89
N ASP A 39 3.58 4.50 -2.93
CA ASP A 39 4.07 3.19 -2.48
C ASP A 39 3.70 1.99 -3.39
N TRP A 40 3.00 2.24 -4.49
CA TRP A 40 2.67 1.25 -5.48
C TRP A 40 3.26 1.63 -6.83
N LYS A 41 3.86 0.70 -7.51
CA LYS A 41 4.44 0.89 -8.84
C LYS A 41 3.58 0.16 -9.87
N MET A 42 3.08 0.90 -10.84
CA MET A 42 2.42 0.38 -12.03
C MET A 42 3.47 -0.19 -12.99
N ASP A 43 3.14 -1.25 -13.71
CA ASP A 43 3.98 -1.76 -14.80
C ASP A 43 3.84 -0.88 -16.07
N ASP A 44 4.66 -1.17 -17.09
CA ASP A 44 4.72 -0.39 -18.32
C ASP A 44 3.71 -0.88 -19.39
N THR A 45 2.62 -1.57 -18.98
CA THR A 45 1.56 -2.01 -19.90
C THR A 45 0.88 -0.78 -20.53
N GLU A 46 0.72 -0.78 -21.86
CA GLU A 46 0.02 0.27 -22.57
C GLU A 46 -1.47 0.25 -22.21
N ASN A 47 -2.10 1.42 -22.06
CA ASN A 47 -3.47 1.57 -21.56
C ASN A 47 -3.72 0.79 -20.25
N ASN A 48 -2.82 0.98 -19.30
CA ASN A 48 -2.80 0.24 -18.06
C ASN A 48 -4.11 0.39 -17.27
N ALA A 49 -4.66 -0.75 -16.81
CA ALA A 49 -5.90 -0.78 -16.02
C ALA A 49 -5.83 0.07 -14.74
N PHE A 50 -4.64 0.34 -14.24
CA PHE A 50 -4.42 1.14 -13.03
C PHE A 50 -4.15 2.63 -13.31
N GLU A 51 -4.21 3.10 -14.57
CA GLU A 51 -3.98 4.51 -14.91
C GLU A 51 -4.92 5.48 -14.19
N PHE A 52 -6.17 5.05 -13.93
CA PHE A 52 -7.21 5.84 -13.28
C PHE A 52 -7.46 5.39 -11.83
N GLN A 53 -6.45 4.83 -11.16
CA GLN A 53 -6.58 4.35 -9.78
C GLN A 53 -5.84 5.25 -8.78
N PRO A 54 -6.25 5.26 -7.51
CA PRO A 54 -7.41 4.57 -6.95
C PRO A 54 -8.75 5.23 -7.34
N THR A 55 -9.82 4.44 -7.27
CA THR A 55 -11.21 4.90 -7.45
C THR A 55 -11.69 5.59 -6.18
N TRP A 56 -12.49 6.66 -6.34
CA TRP A 56 -13.11 7.36 -5.22
C TRP A 56 -14.58 7.00 -5.05
N GLY A 57 -14.97 6.73 -3.80
CA GLY A 57 -16.34 6.47 -3.44
C GLY A 57 -16.86 5.10 -3.88
N ASP A 58 -18.06 4.78 -3.44
CA ASP A 58 -18.63 3.46 -3.71
C ASP A 58 -19.10 3.30 -5.17
N ASN A 59 -19.16 2.07 -5.66
CA ASN A 59 -19.65 1.71 -6.98
C ASN A 59 -20.98 2.38 -7.38
N PRO A 60 -22.00 2.42 -6.53
CA PRO A 60 -23.25 3.15 -6.83
C PRO A 60 -23.00 4.62 -7.12
N THR A 61 -21.99 5.25 -6.51
CA THR A 61 -21.59 6.63 -6.79
C THR A 61 -20.72 6.72 -8.01
N ALA A 62 -19.68 5.89 -8.11
CA ALA A 62 -18.71 5.89 -9.19
C ALA A 62 -19.36 5.52 -10.52
N ARG A 63 -20.19 4.48 -10.56
CA ARG A 63 -20.89 4.00 -11.76
C ARG A 63 -22.35 4.41 -11.87
N ASN A 64 -22.94 4.98 -10.83
CA ASN A 64 -24.37 5.21 -10.72
C ASN A 64 -25.20 3.92 -10.89
N ARG A 65 -24.63 2.80 -10.52
CA ARG A 65 -25.26 1.47 -10.58
C ARG A 65 -24.40 0.42 -9.91
N GLY A 66 -24.95 -0.78 -9.78
CA GLY A 66 -24.22 -1.96 -9.38
C GLY A 66 -24.29 -2.24 -7.88
N GLN A 67 -23.50 -3.20 -7.49
CA GLN A 67 -23.38 -3.63 -6.11
C GLN A 67 -22.42 -2.69 -5.35
N PRO A 68 -22.64 -2.45 -4.05
CA PRO A 68 -21.70 -1.69 -3.24
C PRO A 68 -20.35 -2.41 -3.17
N SER A 69 -19.26 -1.67 -3.30
CA SER A 69 -17.90 -2.22 -3.20
C SER A 69 -17.56 -2.70 -1.80
N LYS A 70 -18.12 -2.09 -0.76
CA LYS A 70 -17.80 -2.29 0.66
C LYS A 70 -16.32 -2.07 0.96
N HIS A 71 -15.68 -1.12 0.25
CA HIS A 71 -14.35 -0.64 0.57
C HIS A 71 -14.27 0.03 1.94
N GLN A 72 -13.09 0.25 2.46
CA GLN A 72 -12.84 1.07 3.64
C GLN A 72 -12.45 2.49 3.22
N GLY A 73 -12.80 3.51 4.03
CA GLY A 73 -12.46 4.89 3.73
C GLY A 73 -13.13 5.45 2.48
N ASP A 74 -12.38 6.26 1.73
CA ASP A 74 -12.86 6.97 0.53
C ASP A 74 -12.31 6.37 -0.78
N TRP A 75 -11.19 5.65 -0.73
CA TRP A 75 -10.41 5.21 -1.88
C TRP A 75 -10.15 3.70 -1.88
N TRP A 76 -10.13 3.11 -3.07
CA TRP A 76 -9.88 1.69 -3.28
C TRP A 76 -9.44 1.40 -4.71
N ILE A 77 -8.86 0.26 -4.98
CA ILE A 77 -8.57 -0.20 -6.34
C ILE A 77 -9.82 -0.87 -6.92
N GLY A 78 -10.29 -0.34 -8.06
CA GLY A 78 -11.37 -0.93 -8.84
C GLY A 78 -11.10 -0.69 -10.32
N THR A 79 -10.39 -1.62 -10.98
CA THR A 79 -9.87 -1.40 -12.32
C THR A 79 -10.94 -1.31 -13.41
N TYR A 80 -12.19 -1.63 -13.10
CA TYR A 80 -13.32 -1.31 -13.98
C TYR A 80 -13.66 0.17 -14.01
N GLU A 81 -13.34 0.90 -12.93
CA GLU A 81 -13.73 2.29 -12.70
C GLU A 81 -12.74 3.29 -13.31
N LYS A 82 -13.21 4.51 -13.53
CA LYS A 82 -12.38 5.66 -13.93
C LYS A 82 -12.47 6.85 -12.98
N TYR A 83 -13.43 6.84 -12.08
CA TYR A 83 -13.72 8.03 -11.28
C TYR A 83 -12.76 8.17 -10.11
N GLN A 84 -11.89 9.17 -10.19
CA GLN A 84 -10.90 9.47 -9.16
C GLN A 84 -11.35 10.57 -8.18
N GLY A 85 -12.66 10.85 -8.10
CA GLY A 85 -13.25 11.77 -7.14
C GLY A 85 -12.76 13.22 -7.23
N PRO A 86 -13.08 14.03 -6.20
CA PRO A 86 -12.66 15.42 -6.12
C PRO A 86 -11.21 15.51 -5.66
N ILE A 87 -10.25 15.38 -6.56
CA ILE A 87 -8.84 15.54 -6.24
C ILE A 87 -8.55 17.03 -6.03
N LYS A 88 -8.14 17.41 -4.82
CA LYS A 88 -7.83 18.79 -4.46
C LYS A 88 -6.80 19.38 -5.43
N GLY A 89 -7.17 20.50 -6.07
CA GLY A 89 -6.29 21.26 -6.98
C GLY A 89 -6.16 20.67 -8.40
N LYS A 90 -6.85 19.58 -8.74
CA LYS A 90 -6.89 19.01 -10.11
C LYS A 90 -8.28 19.15 -10.70
N LYS A 91 -8.35 19.51 -12.00
CA LYS A 91 -9.60 19.41 -12.75
C LYS A 91 -9.92 17.92 -12.90
N LEU A 92 -11.12 17.52 -12.50
CA LEU A 92 -11.61 16.17 -12.75
C LEU A 92 -11.67 15.94 -14.27
N LYS A 93 -10.94 14.94 -14.76
CA LYS A 93 -11.01 14.52 -16.17
C LYS A 93 -12.16 13.56 -16.39
N GLN A 94 -12.59 12.86 -15.34
CA GLN A 94 -13.67 11.87 -15.40
C GLN A 94 -14.93 12.43 -14.72
N LYS A 95 -16.08 11.94 -15.15
CA LYS A 95 -17.35 12.18 -14.49
C LYS A 95 -17.68 11.01 -13.57
N PRO A 96 -18.39 11.23 -12.45
CA PRO A 96 -18.93 10.13 -11.67
C PRO A 96 -19.69 9.14 -12.59
N GLY A 97 -19.54 7.85 -12.36
CA GLY A 97 -20.11 6.80 -13.20
C GLY A 97 -19.30 6.45 -14.45
N GLY A 98 -18.17 7.10 -14.67
CA GLY A 98 -17.26 6.74 -15.76
C GLY A 98 -16.57 5.39 -15.48
N THR A 99 -16.51 4.53 -16.53
CA THR A 99 -15.84 3.24 -16.47
C THR A 99 -14.87 3.09 -17.61
N GLN A 100 -13.89 2.21 -17.45
CA GLN A 100 -13.01 1.76 -18.54
C GLN A 100 -13.36 0.34 -19.01
N GLY A 101 -14.20 -0.38 -18.26
CA GLY A 101 -14.60 -1.75 -18.58
C GLY A 101 -13.51 -2.78 -18.26
N ASP A 102 -13.71 -4.01 -18.72
CA ASP A 102 -12.81 -5.14 -18.49
C ASP A 102 -11.66 -5.23 -19.52
N GLY A 103 -11.57 -4.29 -20.47
CA GLY A 103 -10.58 -4.37 -21.56
C GLY A 103 -9.14 -4.04 -21.20
N PRO A 104 -8.89 -2.98 -20.43
CA PRO A 104 -7.53 -2.62 -20.01
C PRO A 104 -6.92 -3.70 -19.14
N GLN A 105 -5.60 -3.86 -19.24
CA GLN A 105 -4.81 -4.81 -18.46
C GLN A 105 -3.67 -4.10 -17.78
N GLY A 106 -3.09 -4.69 -16.74
CA GLY A 106 -1.94 -4.12 -16.03
C GLY A 106 -1.67 -4.82 -14.72
N GLN A 107 -0.75 -4.23 -13.97
CA GLN A 107 -0.47 -4.63 -12.59
C GLN A 107 0.09 -3.46 -11.79
N ILE A 108 -0.13 -3.50 -10.49
CA ILE A 108 0.59 -2.69 -9.51
C ILE A 108 1.33 -3.59 -8.52
N THR A 109 2.48 -3.11 -8.09
CA THR A 109 3.30 -3.81 -7.09
C THR A 109 3.67 -2.85 -5.97
N SER A 110 3.45 -3.26 -4.72
CA SER A 110 3.79 -2.47 -3.55
C SER A 110 5.30 -2.26 -3.39
N ILE A 111 5.70 -1.28 -2.56
CA ILE A 111 7.04 -1.27 -1.98
C ILE A 111 7.32 -2.58 -1.25
N LYS A 112 8.60 -2.86 -1.01
CA LYS A 112 9.02 -4.00 -0.20
C LYS A 112 8.77 -3.74 1.27
N PHE A 113 8.28 -4.76 1.98
CA PHE A 113 8.06 -4.75 3.42
C PHE A 113 8.52 -6.06 4.06
N THR A 114 8.69 -6.04 5.37
CA THR A 114 9.01 -7.25 6.13
C THR A 114 7.72 -7.89 6.67
N ILE A 115 7.58 -9.20 6.54
CA ILE A 115 6.50 -9.94 7.17
C ILE A 115 6.81 -10.06 8.67
N VAL A 116 5.98 -9.46 9.50
CA VAL A 116 6.09 -9.48 10.98
C VAL A 116 4.86 -10.11 11.63
N GLY A 117 3.72 -10.14 10.92
CA GLY A 117 2.45 -10.70 11.36
C GLY A 117 2.40 -12.23 11.37
N ALA A 118 1.36 -12.77 11.96
CA ALA A 118 0.95 -14.16 11.81
C ALA A 118 0.05 -14.33 10.59
N THR A 119 -0.81 -13.34 10.36
CA THR A 119 -1.71 -13.30 9.21
C THR A 119 -1.58 -11.98 8.45
N MET A 120 -2.07 -11.97 7.21
CA MET A 120 -2.27 -10.79 6.40
C MET A 120 -3.70 -10.82 5.86
N ASN A 121 -4.44 -9.74 6.11
CA ASN A 121 -5.84 -9.64 5.70
C ASN A 121 -6.06 -8.40 4.82
N PHE A 122 -7.01 -8.47 3.91
CA PHE A 122 -7.32 -7.44 2.93
C PHE A 122 -8.74 -7.62 2.39
N LEU A 123 -9.27 -6.60 1.72
CA LEU A 123 -10.52 -6.67 1.01
C LEU A 123 -10.26 -7.02 -0.46
N ILE A 124 -11.02 -7.97 -1.01
CA ILE A 124 -10.94 -8.34 -2.42
C ILE A 124 -12.33 -8.67 -2.98
N GLY A 125 -12.56 -8.27 -4.24
CA GLY A 125 -13.76 -8.52 -5.03
C GLY A 125 -13.42 -8.48 -6.51
N GLY A 126 -14.43 -8.24 -7.35
CA GLY A 126 -14.26 -8.29 -8.81
C GLY A 126 -14.24 -9.70 -9.36
N GLY A 127 -13.46 -9.95 -10.39
CA GLY A 127 -13.42 -11.20 -11.13
C GLY A 127 -12.94 -12.40 -10.32
N ASN A 128 -13.36 -13.59 -10.78
CA ASN A 128 -12.89 -14.87 -10.24
C ASN A 128 -11.95 -15.52 -11.27
N HIS A 129 -10.73 -14.96 -11.39
CA HIS A 129 -9.68 -15.42 -12.31
C HIS A 129 -8.40 -15.64 -11.52
N PRO A 130 -8.24 -16.82 -10.87
CA PRO A 130 -7.13 -17.08 -9.97
C PRO A 130 -5.78 -17.14 -10.71
N TRP A 131 -4.69 -16.95 -9.99
CA TRP A 131 -3.32 -16.97 -10.49
C TRP A 131 -2.98 -18.19 -11.38
N LYS A 132 -3.66 -19.31 -11.18
CA LYS A 132 -3.46 -20.51 -11.97
C LYS A 132 -4.16 -20.50 -13.34
N ASP A 133 -5.03 -19.53 -13.61
CA ASP A 133 -5.72 -19.37 -14.89
C ASP A 133 -4.85 -18.61 -15.90
N GLU A 134 -3.58 -18.94 -15.94
CA GLU A 134 -2.67 -18.41 -16.96
C GLU A 134 -3.27 -18.61 -18.39
N PRO A 135 -3.17 -17.59 -19.24
CA PRO A 135 -2.35 -16.37 -19.12
C PRO A 135 -3.08 -15.14 -18.58
N MET A 136 -4.32 -15.23 -18.12
CA MET A 136 -5.19 -14.09 -17.84
C MET A 136 -5.71 -14.04 -16.40
N PRO A 137 -4.84 -14.03 -15.37
CA PRO A 137 -5.29 -13.92 -13.99
C PRO A 137 -5.77 -12.51 -13.65
N CYS A 138 -6.75 -12.44 -12.71
CA CYS A 138 -7.24 -11.23 -12.11
C CYS A 138 -7.28 -11.46 -10.59
N CYS A 139 -6.22 -11.03 -9.86
CA CYS A 139 -5.98 -11.49 -8.49
C CYS A 139 -5.03 -10.59 -7.71
N GLY A 140 -5.02 -10.76 -6.38
CA GLY A 140 -3.98 -10.28 -5.48
C GLY A 140 -2.98 -11.37 -5.15
N ASN A 141 -1.68 -11.07 -5.13
CA ASN A 141 -0.61 -12.02 -4.87
C ASN A 141 0.32 -11.50 -3.77
N LEU A 142 0.77 -12.39 -2.89
CA LEU A 142 1.95 -12.17 -2.04
C LEU A 142 3.18 -12.73 -2.73
N LYS A 143 4.19 -11.89 -2.93
CA LYS A 143 5.47 -12.27 -3.56
C LYS A 143 6.61 -12.24 -2.56
N ILE A 144 7.43 -13.27 -2.56
CA ILE A 144 8.70 -13.37 -1.82
C ILE A 144 9.78 -13.77 -2.82
N ASP A 145 10.89 -13.04 -2.84
CA ASP A 145 11.97 -13.26 -3.80
C ASP A 145 11.50 -13.35 -5.26
N GLY A 146 10.50 -12.50 -5.61
CA GLY A 146 9.92 -12.44 -6.95
C GLY A 146 8.92 -13.56 -7.28
N LYS A 147 8.73 -14.54 -6.40
CA LYS A 147 7.82 -15.68 -6.61
C LYS A 147 6.51 -15.48 -5.87
N VAL A 148 5.39 -15.78 -6.51
CA VAL A 148 4.07 -15.83 -5.88
C VAL A 148 4.02 -17.00 -4.91
N VAL A 149 3.73 -16.72 -3.64
CA VAL A 149 3.65 -17.73 -2.56
C VAL A 149 2.24 -17.90 -2.02
N LEU A 150 1.41 -16.86 -2.12
CA LEU A 150 -0.02 -16.88 -1.81
C LEU A 150 -0.75 -16.04 -2.83
N THR A 151 -2.01 -16.39 -3.11
CA THR A 151 -2.87 -15.68 -4.07
C THR A 151 -4.31 -15.68 -3.58
N ALA A 152 -5.07 -14.66 -3.99
CA ALA A 152 -6.51 -14.58 -3.80
C ALA A 152 -7.13 -13.88 -5.00
N THR A 153 -8.39 -14.19 -5.31
CA THR A 153 -9.17 -13.56 -6.38
C THR A 153 -10.55 -13.19 -5.87
N GLY A 154 -11.25 -12.32 -6.57
CA GLY A 154 -12.64 -12.01 -6.28
C GLY A 154 -13.56 -13.22 -6.52
N ASN A 155 -14.85 -12.99 -6.38
CA ASN A 155 -15.86 -14.03 -6.52
C ASN A 155 -16.97 -13.63 -7.52
N ALA A 156 -16.59 -13.01 -8.64
CA ALA A 156 -17.49 -12.46 -9.65
C ALA A 156 -18.58 -11.57 -9.03
N THR A 157 -18.19 -10.71 -8.12
CA THR A 157 -19.02 -9.72 -7.45
C THR A 157 -18.24 -8.44 -7.19
N GLU A 158 -18.92 -7.29 -7.30
CA GLU A 158 -18.31 -6.00 -6.96
C GLU A 158 -18.04 -5.85 -5.46
N THR A 159 -18.86 -6.51 -4.65
CA THR A 159 -18.74 -6.44 -3.20
C THR A 159 -17.51 -7.19 -2.74
N MET A 160 -16.56 -6.47 -2.19
CA MET A 160 -15.37 -7.06 -1.58
C MET A 160 -15.70 -7.79 -0.29
N THR A 161 -14.99 -8.87 -0.05
CA THR A 161 -15.00 -9.64 1.19
C THR A 161 -13.60 -9.62 1.80
N ARG A 162 -13.53 -9.75 3.13
CA ARG A 162 -12.26 -9.86 3.85
C ARG A 162 -11.66 -11.25 3.63
N GLU A 163 -10.49 -11.27 3.01
CA GLU A 163 -9.65 -12.46 2.88
C GLU A 163 -8.51 -12.43 3.88
N GLU A 164 -8.03 -13.59 4.27
CA GLU A 164 -6.91 -13.74 5.18
C GLU A 164 -5.92 -14.80 4.69
N TRP A 165 -4.64 -14.45 4.67
CA TRP A 165 -3.54 -15.36 4.41
C TRP A 165 -2.78 -15.70 5.71
N ASP A 166 -2.52 -16.96 5.98
CA ASP A 166 -1.52 -17.37 6.97
C ASP A 166 -0.11 -17.09 6.43
N VAL A 167 0.56 -16.15 7.05
CA VAL A 167 1.93 -15.74 6.68
C VAL A 167 2.95 -16.09 7.76
N ALA A 168 2.56 -16.79 8.83
CA ALA A 168 3.43 -17.08 9.97
C ALA A 168 4.74 -17.76 9.57
N LYS A 169 4.70 -18.68 8.60
CA LYS A 169 5.88 -19.39 8.08
C LYS A 169 6.85 -18.50 7.30
N TYR A 170 6.40 -17.31 6.90
CA TYR A 170 7.22 -16.34 6.14
C TYR A 170 7.73 -15.19 7.00
N LYS A 171 7.51 -15.22 8.30
CA LYS A 171 7.94 -14.16 9.22
C LYS A 171 9.44 -13.86 9.09
N GLY A 172 9.77 -12.57 9.00
CA GLY A 172 11.13 -12.07 8.76
C GLY A 172 11.53 -12.02 7.28
N LYS A 173 10.72 -12.55 6.36
CA LYS A 173 10.98 -12.43 4.92
C LYS A 173 10.58 -11.07 4.39
N THR A 174 11.31 -10.60 3.38
CA THR A 174 10.93 -9.44 2.58
C THR A 174 9.92 -9.86 1.52
N ALA A 175 8.82 -9.13 1.45
CA ALA A 175 7.72 -9.42 0.55
C ALA A 175 7.22 -8.17 -0.18
N GLN A 176 6.38 -8.37 -1.18
CA GLN A 176 5.60 -7.37 -1.91
C GLN A 176 4.20 -7.91 -2.15
N ILE A 177 3.23 -7.01 -2.23
CA ILE A 177 1.90 -7.31 -2.78
C ILE A 177 1.90 -6.92 -4.25
N GLU A 178 1.28 -7.76 -5.06
CA GLU A 178 1.00 -7.49 -6.47
C GLU A 178 -0.50 -7.63 -6.69
N VAL A 179 -1.11 -6.65 -7.34
CA VAL A 179 -2.49 -6.74 -7.81
C VAL A 179 -2.45 -6.80 -9.33
N LEU A 180 -3.03 -7.85 -9.88
CA LEU A 180 -3.02 -8.17 -11.30
C LEU A 180 -4.41 -8.00 -11.90
N ASP A 181 -4.44 -7.37 -13.06
CA ASP A 181 -5.54 -7.33 -13.97
C ASP A 181 -5.03 -7.74 -15.36
N LYS A 182 -5.15 -9.02 -15.71
CA LYS A 182 -4.72 -9.54 -17.01
C LYS A 182 -5.88 -10.14 -17.82
N HIS A 183 -7.09 -10.16 -17.26
CA HIS A 183 -8.26 -10.69 -17.93
C HIS A 183 -9.03 -9.55 -18.62
N SER A 184 -9.28 -9.68 -19.94
CA SER A 184 -10.00 -8.68 -20.74
C SER A 184 -11.43 -9.07 -21.09
N GLY A 185 -11.92 -10.20 -20.57
CA GLY A 185 -13.30 -10.65 -20.75
C GLY A 185 -14.19 -10.26 -19.56
N GLY A 186 -15.41 -10.79 -19.55
CA GLY A 186 -16.37 -10.48 -18.47
C GLY A 186 -15.81 -10.79 -17.08
N TRP A 187 -16.05 -9.86 -16.14
CA TRP A 187 -15.43 -9.88 -14.79
C TRP A 187 -13.89 -9.80 -14.81
N GLY A 188 -13.33 -9.17 -15.83
CA GLY A 188 -11.89 -8.99 -15.98
C GLY A 188 -11.37 -7.76 -15.23
N HIS A 189 -11.70 -7.63 -13.94
CA HIS A 189 -11.22 -6.52 -13.09
C HIS A 189 -11.12 -6.96 -11.64
N PRO A 190 -10.04 -6.60 -10.91
CA PRO A 190 -9.96 -6.74 -9.47
C PRO A 190 -10.55 -5.52 -8.75
N ASN A 191 -11.20 -5.78 -7.62
CA ASN A 191 -11.44 -4.82 -6.56
C ASN A 191 -10.54 -5.19 -5.39
N PHE A 192 -9.75 -4.23 -4.85
CA PHE A 192 -8.75 -4.53 -3.81
C PHE A 192 -8.58 -3.34 -2.86
N ASP A 193 -8.47 -3.62 -1.54
CA ASP A 193 -8.38 -2.56 -0.55
C ASP A 193 -7.87 -3.06 0.81
N ASP A 194 -7.46 -2.13 1.66
CA ASP A 194 -7.32 -2.21 3.11
C ASP A 194 -6.50 -3.44 3.58
N ILE A 195 -5.24 -3.52 3.11
CA ILE A 195 -4.35 -4.62 3.46
C ILE A 195 -3.62 -4.35 4.78
N HIS A 196 -3.65 -5.33 5.69
CA HIS A 196 -3.00 -5.30 6.99
C HIS A 196 -2.24 -6.57 7.29
N GLN A 197 -1.16 -6.46 8.06
CA GLN A 197 -0.62 -7.57 8.81
C GLN A 197 -1.28 -7.62 10.19
N ALA A 198 -1.55 -8.81 10.71
CA ALA A 198 -2.12 -8.99 12.04
C ALA A 198 -1.30 -9.96 12.89
N ASP A 199 -1.33 -9.77 14.21
CA ASP A 199 -0.73 -10.69 15.17
C ASP A 199 -1.55 -11.99 15.30
N ALA A 200 -1.07 -12.95 16.09
CA ALA A 200 -1.76 -14.21 16.31
C ALA A 200 -3.13 -14.09 17.02
N ARG A 201 -3.50 -12.90 17.48
CA ARG A 201 -4.81 -12.59 18.08
C ARG A 201 -5.72 -11.86 17.09
N GLY A 202 -5.27 -11.69 15.84
CA GLY A 202 -6.02 -10.94 14.81
C GLY A 202 -5.96 -9.42 14.94
N LYS A 203 -5.09 -8.88 15.80
CA LYS A 203 -4.93 -7.43 15.94
C LYS A 203 -3.99 -6.90 14.86
N ASN A 204 -4.45 -5.92 14.09
CA ASN A 204 -3.65 -5.25 13.06
C ASN A 204 -2.38 -4.65 13.66
N ILE A 205 -1.27 -4.88 12.97
CA ILE A 205 0.05 -4.32 13.27
C ILE A 205 0.21 -3.05 12.45
N PRO A 206 0.44 -1.88 13.09
CA PRO A 206 0.64 -0.62 12.36
C PRO A 206 1.83 -0.69 11.39
N TRP A 207 1.64 -0.23 10.16
CA TRP A 207 2.65 -0.26 9.10
C TRP A 207 3.89 0.60 9.40
N ASP A 208 3.77 1.65 10.22
CA ASP A 208 4.87 2.47 10.71
C ASP A 208 5.90 1.69 11.56
N ARG A 209 5.49 0.53 12.08
CA ARG A 209 6.35 -0.41 12.82
C ARG A 209 6.99 -1.46 11.94
N ILE A 210 6.58 -1.53 10.67
CA ILE A 210 7.12 -2.47 9.70
C ILE A 210 8.26 -1.77 8.99
N LEU A 211 9.50 -2.20 9.28
CA LEU A 211 10.68 -1.63 8.65
C LEU A 211 10.64 -1.92 7.15
N THR A 212 10.45 -0.89 6.34
CA THR A 212 10.65 -1.00 4.90
C THR A 212 12.16 -1.11 4.63
N VAL A 213 12.56 -2.10 3.85
CA VAL A 213 13.93 -2.17 3.34
C VAL A 213 14.07 -1.05 2.31
N ASP A 214 14.93 -0.06 2.57
CA ASP A 214 15.21 0.96 1.57
C ASP A 214 15.80 0.32 0.30
N ALA A 215 15.78 1.05 -0.81
CA ALA A 215 16.28 0.58 -2.11
C ALA A 215 17.76 0.13 -2.10
N ARG A 216 18.49 0.33 -1.00
CA ARG A 216 19.89 -0.06 -0.80
C ARG A 216 20.04 -1.32 0.04
N GLY A 217 18.93 -1.98 0.42
CA GLY A 217 18.99 -3.19 1.23
C GLY A 217 19.46 -2.99 2.68
N LYS A 218 19.54 -1.73 3.12
CA LYS A 218 19.91 -1.42 4.50
C LYS A 218 18.64 -1.32 5.33
N LEU A 219 18.50 -2.20 6.32
CA LEU A 219 17.54 -2.03 7.40
C LEU A 219 17.80 -0.66 8.03
N ALA A 220 16.82 0.22 8.01
CA ALA A 220 16.77 1.36 8.90
C ALA A 220 16.47 0.83 10.31
N ALA A 221 17.40 0.05 10.85
CA ALA A 221 17.38 -0.31 12.25
C ALA A 221 17.57 0.98 13.02
N THR A 222 16.50 1.50 13.59
CA THR A 222 16.62 2.61 14.51
C THR A 222 17.43 2.13 15.69
N TRP A 223 18.63 2.67 15.82
CA TRP A 223 19.51 2.51 17.00
C TRP A 223 18.78 2.72 18.33
N ALA A 224 17.62 3.38 18.32
CA ALA A 224 16.76 3.58 19.47
C ALA A 224 16.10 2.28 19.99
N GLN A 225 15.90 1.27 19.16
CA GLN A 225 15.34 -0.01 19.61
C GLN A 225 16.38 -0.94 20.25
N MET A 226 17.65 -0.80 19.90
CA MET A 226 18.71 -1.61 20.52
C MET A 226 19.10 -1.15 21.93
N LYS A 227 18.89 0.11 22.28
CA LYS A 227 19.20 0.62 23.63
C LYS A 227 18.20 0.23 24.74
N LYS A 228 17.11 -0.46 24.43
CA LYS A 228 16.15 -0.94 25.45
C LYS A 228 16.52 -2.30 26.07
N TYR A 229 17.62 -2.91 25.66
CA TYR A 229 18.05 -4.24 26.12
C TYR A 229 19.47 -4.28 26.67
N TYR A 230 20.05 -3.08 26.99
CA TYR A 230 21.27 -2.97 27.77
C TYR A 230 21.07 -2.03 28.95
#